data_589e8395b6837a293811354537666563
#
_entry.id   589e8395b6837a293811354537666563
#
_cell.length_a   1.000
_cell.length_b   1.000
_cell.length_c   1.000
_cell.angle_alpha   90.00
_cell.angle_beta   90.00
_cell.angle_gamma   90.00
#
_symmetry.space_group_name_H-M   'P 1'
#
loop_
_entity.id
_entity.type
_entity.pdbx_description
1 polymer ?
#
loop_
_entity_poly.entity_id
_entity_poly.type
_entity_poly.pdbx_seq_one_letter_code
_entity_poly.pdbx_strand_id
1 'polypeptide(L)'
;MSKPAATPIHPLVLMQVESRLSEEQKAIQNVVRDFAAKELKPNIATWYEDGQLPARDLAKALGGIGVLGMHLKNYGCAGTDAMSYGLACLELEAVDSGLRSLVSVQGSLAMFAIYKFGTEAQKQEWLPKMAKGEAIGCFGLTEADHGSNPSGMATFAKKDGSDWVINGSKMWITNGSVADVAIIWAQTYEGIRGFCVPTQTAGLVINPIKHKLSLRASITSELVFNDMRVPDSYRLPEATSLRAPLLCLAEARYGIIFGTVGAARDCFEVSLAYATTREQFDGPISKHQLTQAKFADMATKITTSMLLAYHLADLKDADKIKPEQISMGKFHNVNAALEIARSARSILGGAGITSEYSIFRHMSNLETVLTYEGTHEIHMLVLGQALTGIAAFR
;
A
#
# COMPACT_ATOMS: atom_id res chain seq x y z
N MET A 1 25.94 -17.46 -40.92
CA MET A 1 24.83 -18.04 -40.17
C MET A 1 24.67 -17.24 -38.88
N SER A 2 23.58 -16.46 -38.73
CA SER A 2 23.31 -15.77 -37.49
C SER A 2 23.01 -16.81 -36.40
N LYS A 3 23.65 -16.68 -35.23
CA LYS A 3 23.28 -17.51 -34.05
C LYS A 3 21.76 -17.33 -33.76
N PRO A 4 21.06 -18.42 -33.46
CA PRO A 4 19.66 -18.29 -33.07
C PRO A 4 19.54 -17.32 -31.85
N ALA A 5 18.53 -16.47 -31.86
CA ALA A 5 18.30 -15.55 -30.76
C ALA A 5 18.09 -16.36 -29.46
N ALA A 6 18.79 -15.97 -28.39
CA ALA A 6 18.61 -16.59 -27.09
C ALA A 6 17.20 -16.31 -26.57
N THR A 7 16.61 -17.24 -25.85
CA THR A 7 15.32 -17.03 -25.18
C THR A 7 15.45 -15.93 -24.14
N PRO A 8 14.57 -14.92 -24.15
CA PRO A 8 14.57 -13.87 -23.13
C PRO A 8 14.44 -14.46 -21.72
N ILE A 9 15.17 -13.91 -20.78
CA ILE A 9 15.16 -14.35 -19.37
C ILE A 9 14.51 -13.24 -18.56
N HIS A 10 13.51 -13.60 -17.73
CA HIS A 10 12.90 -12.65 -16.79
C HIS A 10 13.90 -12.23 -15.69
N PRO A 11 13.93 -10.95 -15.24
CA PRO A 11 14.90 -10.45 -14.25
C PRO A 11 14.99 -11.27 -12.97
N LEU A 12 13.84 -11.67 -12.41
CA LEU A 12 13.79 -12.46 -11.16
C LEU A 12 14.29 -13.89 -11.36
N VAL A 13 14.09 -14.45 -12.57
CA VAL A 13 14.61 -15.79 -12.95
C VAL A 13 16.12 -15.74 -13.18
N LEU A 14 16.65 -14.65 -13.76
CA LEU A 14 18.08 -14.47 -14.02
C LEU A 14 18.93 -14.67 -12.76
N MET A 15 18.47 -14.12 -11.63
CA MET A 15 19.16 -14.21 -10.35
C MET A 15 18.54 -15.27 -9.41
N GLN A 16 17.61 -16.09 -9.92
CA GLN A 16 16.95 -17.17 -9.19
C GLN A 16 16.34 -16.69 -7.84
N VAL A 17 15.84 -15.45 -7.82
CA VAL A 17 15.34 -14.82 -6.58
C VAL A 17 14.19 -15.66 -5.97
N GLU A 18 13.32 -16.22 -6.81
CA GLU A 18 12.17 -17.04 -6.38
C GLU A 18 12.58 -18.41 -5.77
N SER A 19 13.85 -18.84 -5.93
CA SER A 19 14.35 -20.08 -5.30
C SER A 19 14.40 -19.99 -3.77
N ARG A 20 14.33 -18.79 -3.21
CA ARG A 20 14.26 -18.54 -1.76
C ARG A 20 12.89 -18.80 -1.15
N LEU A 21 11.86 -18.88 -1.97
CA LEU A 21 10.47 -19.05 -1.51
C LEU A 21 10.16 -20.51 -1.20
N SER A 22 9.44 -20.75 -0.11
CA SER A 22 8.83 -22.04 0.18
C SER A 22 7.72 -22.36 -0.83
N GLU A 23 7.33 -23.63 -0.93
CA GLU A 23 6.21 -24.04 -1.79
C GLU A 23 4.89 -23.40 -1.35
N GLU A 24 4.68 -23.18 -0.04
CA GLU A 24 3.50 -22.49 0.48
C GLU A 24 3.49 -21.02 0.07
N GLN A 25 4.61 -20.31 0.18
CA GLN A 25 4.74 -18.90 -0.25
C GLN A 25 4.48 -18.76 -1.75
N LYS A 26 5.02 -19.68 -2.57
CA LYS A 26 4.73 -19.72 -4.02
C LYS A 26 3.25 -19.99 -4.30
N ALA A 27 2.63 -20.91 -3.57
CA ALA A 27 1.20 -21.21 -3.73
C ALA A 27 0.33 -19.99 -3.40
N ILE A 28 0.60 -19.30 -2.29
CA ILE A 28 -0.10 -18.06 -1.92
C ILE A 28 0.10 -16.97 -2.99
N GLN A 29 1.33 -16.77 -3.46
CA GLN A 29 1.62 -15.81 -4.53
C GLN A 29 0.82 -16.13 -5.80
N ASN A 30 0.79 -17.39 -6.21
CA ASN A 30 0.07 -17.83 -7.41
C ASN A 30 -1.44 -17.61 -7.28
N VAL A 31 -2.05 -17.92 -6.13
CA VAL A 31 -3.48 -17.64 -5.89
C VAL A 31 -3.80 -16.16 -6.09
N VAL A 32 -2.98 -15.26 -5.53
CA VAL A 32 -3.21 -13.81 -5.68
C VAL A 32 -2.93 -13.35 -7.11
N ARG A 33 -1.90 -13.87 -7.77
CA ARG A 33 -1.56 -13.58 -9.18
C ARG A 33 -2.69 -14.00 -10.12
N ASP A 34 -3.20 -15.21 -9.97
CA ASP A 34 -4.28 -15.73 -10.81
C ASP A 34 -5.57 -14.94 -10.61
N PHE A 35 -5.92 -14.64 -9.37
CA PHE A 35 -7.04 -13.76 -9.04
C PHE A 35 -6.86 -12.37 -9.66
N ALA A 36 -5.70 -11.76 -9.51
CA ALA A 36 -5.38 -10.45 -10.06
C ALA A 36 -5.46 -10.43 -11.60
N ALA A 37 -4.94 -11.44 -12.26
CA ALA A 37 -4.97 -11.57 -13.71
C ALA A 37 -6.40 -11.74 -14.26
N LYS A 38 -7.23 -12.52 -13.56
CA LYS A 38 -8.58 -12.87 -14.02
C LYS A 38 -9.62 -11.81 -13.67
N GLU A 39 -9.61 -11.29 -12.43
CA GLU A 39 -10.70 -10.47 -11.92
C GLU A 39 -10.34 -8.96 -11.89
N LEU A 40 -9.06 -8.60 -11.76
CA LEU A 40 -8.65 -7.21 -11.57
C LEU A 40 -8.08 -6.58 -12.85
N LYS A 41 -7.13 -7.23 -13.50
CA LYS A 41 -6.41 -6.69 -14.67
C LYS A 41 -7.32 -6.30 -15.84
N PRO A 42 -8.39 -7.06 -16.18
CA PRO A 42 -9.29 -6.67 -17.28
C PRO A 42 -10.11 -5.40 -17.01
N ASN A 43 -10.32 -5.05 -15.75
CA ASN A 43 -11.24 -3.97 -15.36
C ASN A 43 -10.53 -2.68 -14.90
N ILE A 44 -9.25 -2.78 -14.52
CA ILE A 44 -8.56 -1.70 -13.80
C ILE A 44 -8.42 -0.42 -14.63
N ALA A 45 -8.25 -0.50 -15.95
CA ALA A 45 -8.15 0.69 -16.80
C ALA A 45 -9.45 1.51 -16.73
N THR A 46 -10.61 0.87 -16.86
CA THR A 46 -11.92 1.51 -16.73
C THR A 46 -12.11 2.11 -15.34
N TRP A 47 -11.84 1.35 -14.27
CA TRP A 47 -11.96 1.86 -12.90
C TRP A 47 -11.06 3.08 -12.64
N TYR A 48 -9.87 3.09 -13.24
CA TYR A 48 -8.96 4.21 -13.13
C TYR A 48 -9.47 5.45 -13.89
N GLU A 49 -9.97 5.28 -15.11
CA GLU A 49 -10.55 6.37 -15.92
C GLU A 49 -11.80 6.96 -15.26
N ASP A 50 -12.66 6.13 -14.73
CA ASP A 50 -13.88 6.55 -14.03
C ASP A 50 -13.57 7.17 -12.64
N GLY A 51 -12.39 6.91 -12.09
CA GLY A 51 -12.03 7.31 -10.72
C GLY A 51 -12.88 6.59 -9.68
N GLN A 52 -13.32 5.38 -9.96
CA GLN A 52 -14.19 4.55 -9.12
C GLN A 52 -13.65 3.13 -9.01
N LEU A 53 -13.86 2.54 -7.84
CA LEU A 53 -13.50 1.16 -7.55
C LEU A 53 -14.71 0.47 -6.91
N PRO A 54 -15.14 -0.72 -7.34
CA PRO A 54 -16.22 -1.48 -6.70
C PRO A 54 -15.72 -2.10 -5.38
N ALA A 55 -15.36 -1.24 -4.42
CA ALA A 55 -14.60 -1.62 -3.23
C ALA A 55 -15.30 -2.68 -2.37
N ARG A 56 -16.64 -2.66 -2.27
CA ARG A 56 -17.38 -3.65 -1.46
C ARG A 56 -17.34 -5.04 -2.08
N ASP A 57 -17.50 -5.14 -3.40
CA ASP A 57 -17.44 -6.42 -4.10
C ASP A 57 -16.01 -6.95 -4.10
N LEU A 58 -15.04 -6.06 -4.32
CA LEU A 58 -13.61 -6.42 -4.24
C LEU A 58 -13.20 -6.85 -2.82
N ALA A 59 -13.67 -6.17 -1.79
CA ALA A 59 -13.38 -6.57 -0.41
C ALA A 59 -13.88 -7.99 -0.12
N LYS A 60 -15.12 -8.33 -0.53
CA LYS A 60 -15.65 -9.69 -0.40
C LYS A 60 -14.85 -10.72 -1.19
N ALA A 61 -14.48 -10.41 -2.44
CA ALA A 61 -13.69 -11.30 -3.28
C ALA A 61 -12.27 -11.53 -2.69
N LEU A 62 -11.62 -10.45 -2.24
CA LEU A 62 -10.31 -10.50 -1.58
C LEU A 62 -10.37 -11.22 -0.22
N GLY A 63 -11.46 -11.02 0.55
CA GLY A 63 -11.73 -11.78 1.76
C GLY A 63 -11.91 -13.29 1.47
N GLY A 64 -12.58 -13.62 0.34
CA GLY A 64 -12.76 -15.00 -0.11
C GLY A 64 -11.45 -15.75 -0.40
N ILE A 65 -10.41 -15.05 -0.84
CA ILE A 65 -9.07 -15.62 -1.03
C ILE A 65 -8.12 -15.39 0.18
N GLY A 66 -8.63 -14.83 1.29
CA GLY A 66 -7.94 -14.75 2.57
C GLY A 66 -6.87 -13.67 2.68
N VAL A 67 -6.81 -12.67 1.79
CA VAL A 67 -5.73 -11.65 1.82
C VAL A 67 -5.99 -10.47 2.77
N LEU A 68 -7.23 -10.28 3.23
CA LEU A 68 -7.56 -9.19 4.14
C LEU A 68 -7.07 -9.49 5.57
N GLY A 69 -6.09 -8.73 6.04
CA GLY A 69 -5.49 -8.96 7.35
C GLY A 69 -4.72 -10.29 7.45
N MET A 70 -4.25 -10.87 6.33
CA MET A 70 -3.66 -12.20 6.25
C MET A 70 -2.46 -12.42 7.18
N HIS A 71 -1.74 -11.38 7.57
CA HIS A 71 -0.61 -11.42 8.52
C HIS A 71 -1.05 -11.42 10.00
N LEU A 72 -2.35 -11.21 10.28
CA LEU A 72 -2.90 -11.26 11.64
C LEU A 72 -3.31 -12.69 11.99
N LYS A 73 -3.23 -13.02 13.27
CA LYS A 73 -3.57 -14.36 13.80
C LYS A 73 -4.94 -14.35 14.46
N ASN A 74 -5.68 -15.45 14.34
CA ASN A 74 -7.04 -15.60 14.86
C ASN A 74 -8.08 -14.71 14.15
N TYR A 75 -9.27 -14.60 14.67
CA TYR A 75 -10.39 -13.77 14.21
C TYR A 75 -10.74 -13.96 12.72
N GLY A 76 -10.51 -15.17 12.17
CA GLY A 76 -10.76 -15.46 10.76
C GLY A 76 -9.66 -14.98 9.79
N CYS A 77 -8.57 -14.41 10.30
CA CYS A 77 -7.38 -14.06 9.53
C CYS A 77 -6.50 -15.29 9.26
N ALA A 78 -5.79 -15.29 8.12
CA ALA A 78 -4.99 -16.46 7.70
C ALA A 78 -3.75 -16.72 8.56
N GLY A 79 -3.16 -15.70 9.18
CA GLY A 79 -1.98 -15.85 10.06
C GLY A 79 -0.69 -16.16 9.32
N THR A 80 -0.58 -15.73 8.05
CA THR A 80 0.59 -15.98 7.19
C THR A 80 1.84 -15.22 7.66
N ASP A 81 2.99 -15.66 7.17
CA ASP A 81 4.25 -14.97 7.36
C ASP A 81 4.34 -13.63 6.61
N ALA A 82 5.35 -12.83 6.93
CA ALA A 82 5.55 -11.53 6.32
C ALA A 82 5.90 -11.63 4.83
N MET A 83 6.64 -12.68 4.44
CA MET A 83 6.97 -12.94 3.04
C MET A 83 5.70 -13.11 2.21
N SER A 84 4.77 -13.97 2.65
CA SER A 84 3.49 -14.21 1.97
C SER A 84 2.64 -12.95 1.83
N TYR A 85 2.55 -12.13 2.89
CA TYR A 85 1.87 -10.84 2.81
C TYR A 85 2.54 -9.89 1.82
N GLY A 86 3.86 -9.83 1.83
CA GLY A 86 4.63 -9.04 0.86
C GLY A 86 4.35 -9.47 -0.59
N LEU A 87 4.38 -10.77 -0.86
CA LEU A 87 4.09 -11.33 -2.18
C LEU A 87 2.65 -11.04 -2.65
N ALA A 88 1.67 -11.09 -1.74
CA ALA A 88 0.30 -10.68 -2.06
C ALA A 88 0.24 -9.18 -2.44
N CYS A 89 0.91 -8.30 -1.70
CA CYS A 89 1.03 -6.88 -2.04
C CYS A 89 1.70 -6.66 -3.41
N LEU A 90 2.73 -7.44 -3.74
CA LEU A 90 3.41 -7.40 -5.03
C LEU A 90 2.46 -7.71 -6.18
N GLU A 91 1.70 -8.80 -6.10
CA GLU A 91 0.79 -9.20 -7.18
C GLU A 91 -0.39 -8.22 -7.36
N LEU A 92 -0.92 -7.66 -6.28
CA LEU A 92 -1.97 -6.64 -6.34
C LEU A 92 -1.47 -5.33 -6.94
N GLU A 93 -0.28 -4.85 -6.57
CA GLU A 93 0.27 -3.59 -7.09
C GLU A 93 0.85 -3.76 -8.50
N ALA A 94 1.17 -4.98 -8.95
CA ALA A 94 1.44 -5.25 -10.36
C ALA A 94 0.23 -4.92 -11.25
N VAL A 95 -0.98 -4.91 -10.70
CA VAL A 95 -2.18 -4.43 -11.39
C VAL A 95 -2.37 -2.93 -11.14
N ASP A 96 -2.46 -2.49 -9.88
CA ASP A 96 -2.62 -1.07 -9.52
C ASP A 96 -2.32 -0.81 -8.03
N SER A 97 -1.67 0.31 -7.73
CA SER A 97 -1.39 0.72 -6.35
C SER A 97 -2.66 0.96 -5.53
N GLY A 98 -3.78 1.30 -6.15
CA GLY A 98 -5.09 1.46 -5.47
C GLY A 98 -5.61 0.15 -4.91
N LEU A 99 -5.41 -0.97 -5.60
CA LEU A 99 -5.80 -2.30 -5.15
C LEU A 99 -4.96 -2.77 -3.95
N ARG A 100 -3.64 -2.58 -4.02
CA ARG A 100 -2.77 -2.85 -2.87
C ARG A 100 -3.15 -1.94 -1.69
N SER A 101 -3.48 -0.66 -1.94
CA SER A 101 -3.90 0.29 -0.89
C SER A 101 -5.20 -0.14 -0.21
N LEU A 102 -6.19 -0.67 -0.96
CA LEU A 102 -7.41 -1.23 -0.37
C LEU A 102 -7.09 -2.31 0.67
N VAL A 103 -6.24 -3.28 0.32
CA VAL A 103 -5.84 -4.39 1.20
C VAL A 103 -4.98 -3.90 2.37
N SER A 104 -4.05 -2.99 2.11
CA SER A 104 -3.14 -2.45 3.13
C SER A 104 -3.88 -1.63 4.17
N VAL A 105 -4.77 -0.72 3.77
CA VAL A 105 -5.55 0.10 4.71
C VAL A 105 -6.52 -0.78 5.51
N GLN A 106 -7.14 -1.76 4.87
CA GLN A 106 -7.98 -2.75 5.57
C GLN A 106 -7.16 -3.53 6.61
N GLY A 107 -6.11 -4.23 6.19
CA GLY A 107 -5.38 -5.20 7.01
C GLY A 107 -4.34 -4.57 7.93
N SER A 108 -3.44 -3.75 7.36
CA SER A 108 -2.27 -3.24 8.09
C SER A 108 -2.52 -1.96 8.88
N LEU A 109 -3.61 -1.22 8.58
CA LEU A 109 -3.98 -0.02 9.33
C LEU A 109 -5.22 -0.28 10.20
N ALA A 110 -6.41 -0.46 9.62
CA ALA A 110 -7.64 -0.55 10.39
C ALA A 110 -7.71 -1.84 11.24
N MET A 111 -7.55 -3.01 10.62
CA MET A 111 -7.57 -4.29 11.36
C MET A 111 -6.41 -4.37 12.35
N PHE A 112 -5.21 -3.97 11.96
CA PHE A 112 -4.05 -4.02 12.86
C PHE A 112 -4.23 -3.11 14.08
N ALA A 113 -4.82 -1.91 13.92
CA ALA A 113 -5.11 -1.02 15.04
C ALA A 113 -6.08 -1.66 16.05
N ILE A 114 -7.17 -2.29 15.57
CA ILE A 114 -8.13 -3.01 16.40
C ILE A 114 -7.45 -4.23 17.06
N TYR A 115 -6.70 -5.01 16.28
CA TYR A 115 -6.00 -6.21 16.74
C TYR A 115 -5.00 -5.90 17.86
N LYS A 116 -4.20 -4.85 17.68
CA LYS A 116 -3.10 -4.50 18.59
C LYS A 116 -3.57 -3.73 19.82
N PHE A 117 -4.55 -2.83 19.67
CA PHE A 117 -4.87 -1.84 20.68
C PHE A 117 -6.32 -1.90 21.19
N GLY A 118 -7.18 -2.70 20.54
CA GLY A 118 -8.58 -2.84 20.89
C GLY A 118 -8.82 -3.80 22.05
N THR A 119 -10.01 -3.67 22.67
CA THR A 119 -10.55 -4.64 23.61
C THR A 119 -10.89 -5.95 22.90
N GLU A 120 -11.03 -7.03 23.66
CA GLU A 120 -11.48 -8.31 23.07
C GLU A 120 -12.86 -8.20 22.42
N ALA A 121 -13.76 -7.41 23.01
CA ALA A 121 -15.09 -7.14 22.43
C ALA A 121 -14.97 -6.47 21.05
N GLN A 122 -14.13 -5.43 20.90
CA GLN A 122 -13.89 -4.76 19.63
C GLN A 122 -13.26 -5.72 18.59
N LYS A 123 -12.33 -6.57 19.00
CA LYS A 123 -11.71 -7.56 18.11
C LYS A 123 -12.73 -8.58 17.59
N GLN A 124 -13.56 -9.13 18.46
CA GLN A 124 -14.60 -10.09 18.10
C GLN A 124 -15.72 -9.47 17.24
N GLU A 125 -16.04 -8.21 17.45
CA GLU A 125 -17.04 -7.49 16.68
C GLU A 125 -16.57 -7.25 15.24
N TRP A 126 -15.35 -6.74 15.05
CA TRP A 126 -14.90 -6.19 13.77
C TRP A 126 -14.03 -7.13 12.96
N LEU A 127 -13.02 -7.76 13.56
CA LEU A 127 -11.99 -8.47 12.79
C LEU A 127 -12.54 -9.63 11.94
N PRO A 128 -13.47 -10.47 12.41
CA PRO A 128 -14.00 -11.55 11.58
C PRO A 128 -14.77 -11.06 10.35
N LYS A 129 -15.54 -9.98 10.50
CA LYS A 129 -16.27 -9.36 9.38
C LYS A 129 -15.31 -8.70 8.40
N MET A 130 -14.26 -8.04 8.91
CA MET A 130 -13.25 -7.38 8.10
C MET A 130 -12.37 -8.38 7.34
N ALA A 131 -12.02 -9.50 7.95
CA ALA A 131 -11.26 -10.57 7.29
C ALA A 131 -12.01 -11.20 6.11
N LYS A 132 -13.34 -11.31 6.22
CA LYS A 132 -14.23 -11.79 5.15
C LYS A 132 -14.59 -10.72 4.11
N GLY A 133 -14.20 -9.46 4.32
CA GLY A 133 -14.62 -8.33 3.48
C GLY A 133 -16.09 -7.93 3.62
N GLU A 134 -16.78 -8.38 4.66
CA GLU A 134 -18.15 -8.01 5.00
C GLU A 134 -18.20 -6.59 5.61
N ALA A 135 -17.12 -6.17 6.28
CA ALA A 135 -16.91 -4.82 6.78
C ALA A 135 -15.60 -4.23 6.26
N ILE A 136 -15.64 -2.96 5.89
CA ILE A 136 -14.49 -2.20 5.41
C ILE A 136 -14.08 -1.20 6.50
N GLY A 137 -12.77 -1.09 6.75
CA GLY A 137 -12.19 -0.11 7.64
C GLY A 137 -11.46 1.02 6.92
N CYS A 138 -11.39 2.18 7.58
CA CYS A 138 -10.53 3.27 7.19
C CYS A 138 -9.69 3.76 8.38
N PHE A 139 -8.67 4.59 8.09
CA PHE A 139 -7.69 5.01 9.09
C PHE A 139 -7.46 6.53 9.03
N GLY A 140 -8.04 7.26 9.97
CA GLY A 140 -8.04 8.71 10.05
C GLY A 140 -6.91 9.24 10.95
N LEU A 141 -5.71 9.44 10.39
CA LEU A 141 -4.57 10.06 11.07
C LEU A 141 -4.26 11.45 10.51
N THR A 142 -4.01 11.53 9.19
CA THR A 142 -3.55 12.72 8.48
C THR A 142 -4.61 13.82 8.48
N GLU A 143 -4.19 15.07 8.67
CA GLU A 143 -5.00 16.28 8.54
C GLU A 143 -4.45 17.16 7.42
N ALA A 144 -5.24 18.13 6.95
CA ALA A 144 -4.81 19.04 5.88
C ALA A 144 -3.50 19.78 6.22
N ASP A 145 -3.36 20.22 7.47
CA ASP A 145 -2.19 20.97 7.95
C ASP A 145 -1.15 20.10 8.68
N HIS A 146 -1.45 18.81 8.92
CA HIS A 146 -0.62 17.88 9.68
C HIS A 146 -0.44 16.54 8.94
N GLY A 147 0.35 16.55 7.86
CA GLY A 147 0.74 15.37 7.09
C GLY A 147 1.99 14.71 7.65
N SER A 148 3.17 15.29 7.36
CA SER A 148 4.48 14.75 7.80
C SER A 148 4.73 14.89 9.30
N ASN A 149 4.00 15.78 9.99
CA ASN A 149 4.03 15.95 11.43
C ASN A 149 2.69 15.59 12.09
N PRO A 150 2.37 14.30 12.26
CA PRO A 150 1.12 13.88 12.86
C PRO A 150 1.04 14.19 14.38
N SER A 151 2.15 14.53 15.02
CA SER A 151 2.13 14.95 16.44
C SER A 151 1.41 16.27 16.67
N GLY A 152 1.35 17.11 15.64
CA GLY A 152 0.66 18.41 15.68
C GLY A 152 -0.83 18.35 15.39
N MET A 153 -1.43 17.16 15.23
CA MET A 153 -2.85 17.03 14.85
C MET A 153 -3.76 17.93 15.69
N ALA A 154 -4.69 18.60 15.02
CA ALA A 154 -5.66 19.50 15.62
C ALA A 154 -6.98 18.82 16.02
N THR A 155 -7.32 17.67 15.41
CA THR A 155 -8.47 16.86 15.83
C THR A 155 -8.37 16.55 17.31
N PHE A 156 -9.39 16.94 18.09
CA PHE A 156 -9.37 16.84 19.54
C PHE A 156 -10.58 16.06 20.05
N ALA A 157 -10.33 15.13 20.98
CA ALA A 157 -11.35 14.40 21.71
C ALA A 157 -11.37 14.88 23.18
N LYS A 158 -12.45 15.51 23.58
CA LYS A 158 -12.68 15.96 24.94
C LYS A 158 -13.54 14.96 25.69
N LYS A 159 -13.11 14.53 26.87
CA LYS A 159 -13.92 13.68 27.74
C LYS A 159 -15.08 14.47 28.33
N ASP A 160 -16.30 13.91 28.26
CA ASP A 160 -17.53 14.49 28.80
C ASP A 160 -18.36 13.39 29.48
N GLY A 161 -18.25 13.30 30.79
CA GLY A 161 -18.79 12.20 31.58
C GLY A 161 -18.16 10.86 31.23
N SER A 162 -19.00 9.89 30.84
CA SER A 162 -18.56 8.57 30.34
C SER A 162 -18.16 8.56 28.85
N ASP A 163 -18.43 9.65 28.12
CA ASP A 163 -18.27 9.74 26.67
C ASP A 163 -17.10 10.61 26.28
N TRP A 164 -16.84 10.66 24.99
CA TRP A 164 -15.90 11.57 24.32
C TRP A 164 -16.64 12.39 23.28
N VAL A 165 -16.31 13.67 23.17
CA VAL A 165 -16.78 14.56 22.09
C VAL A 165 -15.59 14.88 21.21
N ILE A 166 -15.67 14.47 19.93
CA ILE A 166 -14.58 14.60 18.95
C ILE A 166 -14.94 15.70 17.95
N ASN A 167 -14.00 16.63 17.77
CA ASN A 167 -14.08 17.73 16.80
C ASN A 167 -12.80 17.80 15.97
N GLY A 168 -12.91 18.15 14.68
CA GLY A 168 -11.80 18.30 13.76
C GLY A 168 -12.07 17.64 12.41
N SER A 169 -11.00 17.35 11.67
CA SER A 169 -11.13 16.67 10.38
C SER A 169 -9.90 15.83 10.05
N LYS A 170 -10.07 14.84 9.17
CA LYS A 170 -9.00 14.01 8.62
C LYS A 170 -9.04 14.06 7.10
N MET A 171 -7.88 14.14 6.48
CA MET A 171 -7.72 14.32 5.04
C MET A 171 -7.01 13.12 4.40
N TRP A 172 -7.33 12.82 3.14
CA TRP A 172 -6.73 11.76 2.35
C TRP A 172 -7.01 10.34 2.88
N ILE A 173 -8.19 10.10 3.43
CA ILE A 173 -8.55 8.84 4.09
C ILE A 173 -9.03 7.81 3.06
N THR A 174 -8.19 6.83 2.78
CA THR A 174 -8.53 5.70 1.89
C THR A 174 -9.68 4.88 2.48
N ASN A 175 -10.60 4.46 1.63
CA ASN A 175 -11.83 3.74 1.93
C ASN A 175 -12.89 4.56 2.70
N GLY A 176 -12.66 5.84 3.04
CA GLY A 176 -13.54 6.59 3.94
C GLY A 176 -15.02 6.50 3.60
N SER A 177 -15.42 6.77 2.35
CA SER A 177 -16.84 6.80 1.94
C SER A 177 -17.50 5.42 1.77
N VAL A 178 -16.72 4.33 1.87
CA VAL A 178 -17.23 2.94 1.81
C VAL A 178 -16.98 2.17 3.10
N ALA A 179 -16.37 2.81 4.10
CA ALA A 179 -16.03 2.18 5.36
C ALA A 179 -17.26 1.98 6.25
N ASP A 180 -17.26 0.88 7.00
CA ASP A 180 -18.20 0.58 8.06
C ASP A 180 -17.66 1.01 9.44
N VAL A 181 -16.32 1.03 9.57
CA VAL A 181 -15.61 1.44 10.78
C VAL A 181 -14.44 2.35 10.46
N ALA A 182 -14.27 3.42 11.22
CA ALA A 182 -13.16 4.36 11.13
C ALA A 182 -12.28 4.26 12.38
N ILE A 183 -10.98 4.08 12.18
CA ILE A 183 -9.99 4.26 13.23
C ILE A 183 -9.57 5.73 13.22
N ILE A 184 -9.96 6.46 14.26
CA ILE A 184 -9.76 7.91 14.36
C ILE A 184 -8.72 8.21 15.44
N TRP A 185 -7.67 8.93 15.06
CA TRP A 185 -6.65 9.40 15.99
C TRP A 185 -6.92 10.87 16.36
N ALA A 186 -6.98 11.14 17.64
CA ALA A 186 -7.26 12.47 18.15
C ALA A 186 -6.35 12.83 19.32
N GLN A 187 -6.04 14.11 19.44
CA GLN A 187 -5.40 14.67 20.61
C GLN A 187 -6.39 14.70 21.79
N THR A 188 -5.92 14.45 22.98
CA THR A 188 -6.68 14.62 24.24
C THR A 188 -5.82 15.35 25.26
N TYR A 189 -6.38 15.72 26.40
CA TYR A 189 -5.59 16.28 27.52
C TYR A 189 -4.53 15.31 28.06
N GLU A 190 -4.68 14.01 27.78
CA GLU A 190 -3.75 12.96 28.22
C GLU A 190 -2.81 12.49 27.08
N GLY A 191 -2.77 13.21 25.95
CA GLY A 191 -2.03 12.85 24.74
C GLY A 191 -2.91 12.16 23.68
N ILE A 192 -2.29 11.62 22.63
CA ILE A 192 -3.01 11.03 21.48
C ILE A 192 -3.67 9.72 21.88
N ARG A 193 -4.94 9.56 21.47
CA ARG A 193 -5.75 8.35 21.63
C ARG A 193 -6.33 7.90 20.29
N GLY A 194 -6.61 6.62 20.19
CA GLY A 194 -7.29 6.00 19.04
C GLY A 194 -8.74 5.64 19.41
N PHE A 195 -9.63 5.77 18.44
CA PHE A 195 -11.05 5.44 18.57
C PHE A 195 -11.49 4.55 17.40
N CYS A 196 -12.19 3.46 17.68
CA CYS A 196 -12.79 2.55 16.71
C CYS A 196 -14.28 2.92 16.59
N VAL A 197 -14.61 3.72 15.57
CA VAL A 197 -15.93 4.39 15.47
C VAL A 197 -16.70 3.84 14.27
N PRO A 198 -17.92 3.29 14.45
CA PRO A 198 -18.81 2.98 13.34
C PRO A 198 -19.10 4.24 12.51
N THR A 199 -19.03 4.13 11.17
CA THR A 199 -19.15 5.32 10.30
C THR A 199 -20.55 5.93 10.27
N GLN A 200 -21.56 5.24 10.81
CA GLN A 200 -22.93 5.76 10.97
C GLN A 200 -23.10 6.63 12.22
N THR A 201 -22.04 6.87 12.98
CA THR A 201 -22.10 7.69 14.21
C THR A 201 -22.49 9.12 13.89
N ALA A 202 -23.47 9.66 14.60
CA ALA A 202 -23.92 11.03 14.44
C ALA A 202 -22.77 12.03 14.69
N GLY A 203 -22.64 13.05 13.85
CA GLY A 203 -21.54 14.02 13.89
C GLY A 203 -20.35 13.65 13.02
N LEU A 204 -20.32 12.46 12.40
CA LEU A 204 -19.35 12.11 11.36
C LEU A 204 -19.91 12.44 9.98
N VAL A 205 -19.18 13.28 9.23
CA VAL A 205 -19.46 13.58 7.82
C VAL A 205 -18.30 13.10 6.97
N ILE A 206 -18.59 12.42 5.86
CA ILE A 206 -17.59 11.84 4.98
C ILE A 206 -17.75 12.43 3.58
N ASN A 207 -16.72 13.15 3.12
CA ASN A 207 -16.69 13.84 1.84
C ASN A 207 -15.73 13.13 0.87
N PRO A 208 -16.19 12.50 -0.23
CA PRO A 208 -15.30 11.89 -1.21
C PRO A 208 -14.41 12.95 -1.91
N ILE A 209 -13.10 12.68 -1.99
CA ILE A 209 -12.15 13.50 -2.73
C ILE A 209 -12.14 13.02 -4.17
N LYS A 210 -12.57 13.91 -5.09
CA LYS A 210 -12.66 13.68 -6.52
C LYS A 210 -11.48 14.34 -7.26
N HIS A 211 -11.38 14.09 -8.58
CA HIS A 211 -10.43 14.75 -9.49
C HIS A 211 -8.94 14.54 -9.17
N LYS A 212 -8.60 13.42 -8.55
CA LYS A 212 -7.21 13.01 -8.38
C LYS A 212 -6.61 12.64 -9.74
N LEU A 213 -5.34 12.97 -9.96
CA LEU A 213 -4.58 12.55 -11.15
C LEU A 213 -3.78 11.27 -10.92
N SER A 214 -3.65 10.86 -9.67
CA SER A 214 -2.96 9.66 -9.21
C SER A 214 -3.88 8.86 -8.29
N LEU A 215 -3.67 7.55 -8.16
CA LEU A 215 -4.52 6.65 -7.36
C LEU A 215 -6.02 6.86 -7.65
N ARG A 216 -6.37 7.01 -8.93
CA ARG A 216 -7.76 7.27 -9.33
C ARG A 216 -8.65 6.07 -9.00
N ALA A 217 -8.13 4.84 -9.14
CA ALA A 217 -8.78 3.61 -8.70
C ALA A 217 -8.57 3.34 -7.19
N SER A 218 -8.59 4.38 -6.36
CA SER A 218 -8.54 4.29 -4.89
C SER A 218 -9.53 5.28 -4.31
N ILE A 219 -10.49 4.80 -3.53
CA ILE A 219 -11.48 5.64 -2.87
C ILE A 219 -10.78 6.42 -1.76
N THR A 220 -10.92 7.73 -1.78
CA THR A 220 -10.25 8.64 -0.83
C THR A 220 -11.24 9.69 -0.36
N SER A 221 -11.24 10.02 0.92
CA SER A 221 -12.22 10.93 1.53
C SER A 221 -11.58 11.87 2.54
N GLU A 222 -12.28 12.94 2.83
CA GLU A 222 -12.17 13.72 4.04
C GLU A 222 -13.17 13.20 5.07
N LEU A 223 -12.77 13.12 6.33
CA LEU A 223 -13.65 12.86 7.47
C LEU A 223 -13.77 14.14 8.29
N VAL A 224 -14.98 14.60 8.58
CA VAL A 224 -15.24 15.79 9.41
C VAL A 224 -16.03 15.38 10.65
N PHE A 225 -15.59 15.82 11.80
CA PHE A 225 -16.19 15.53 13.10
C PHE A 225 -16.80 16.80 13.67
N ASN A 226 -18.13 16.82 13.82
CA ASN A 226 -18.91 17.94 14.35
C ASN A 226 -19.59 17.51 15.64
N ASP A 227 -18.99 17.85 16.78
CA ASP A 227 -19.45 17.42 18.11
C ASP A 227 -19.81 15.93 18.16
N MET A 228 -18.98 15.11 17.48
CA MET A 228 -19.20 13.68 17.37
C MET A 228 -19.05 13.02 18.75
N ARG A 229 -20.17 12.60 19.33
CA ARG A 229 -20.20 11.94 20.65
C ARG A 229 -20.04 10.44 20.50
N VAL A 230 -19.06 9.88 21.21
CA VAL A 230 -18.78 8.44 21.22
C VAL A 230 -18.60 7.95 22.67
N PRO A 231 -19.07 6.75 23.01
CA PRO A 231 -18.85 6.15 24.33
C PRO A 231 -17.37 5.76 24.52
N ASP A 232 -16.92 5.71 25.77
CA ASP A 232 -15.53 5.28 26.08
C ASP A 232 -15.22 3.85 25.57
N SER A 233 -16.23 3.02 25.37
CA SER A 233 -16.08 1.68 24.79
C SER A 233 -15.58 1.69 23.34
N TYR A 234 -15.64 2.83 22.62
CA TYR A 234 -15.05 2.97 21.28
C TYR A 234 -13.57 3.34 21.33
N ARG A 235 -13.04 3.76 22.46
CA ARG A 235 -11.61 4.02 22.60
C ARG A 235 -10.80 2.71 22.50
N LEU A 236 -9.68 2.79 21.84
CA LEU A 236 -8.68 1.72 21.81
C LEU A 236 -7.80 1.84 23.08
N PRO A 237 -8.00 1.02 24.11
CA PRO A 237 -7.42 1.27 25.43
C PRO A 237 -5.88 1.20 25.43
N GLU A 238 -5.29 0.34 24.60
CA GLU A 238 -3.84 0.18 24.50
C GLU A 238 -3.14 1.25 23.64
N ALA A 239 -3.93 2.12 22.98
CA ALA A 239 -3.42 3.21 22.13
C ALA A 239 -3.24 4.49 22.95
N THR A 240 -2.13 4.61 23.67
CA THR A 240 -1.90 5.67 24.66
C THR A 240 -0.97 6.81 24.20
N SER A 241 -0.43 6.75 22.98
CA SER A 241 0.49 7.76 22.46
C SER A 241 0.58 7.70 20.93
N LEU A 242 1.31 8.67 20.33
CA LEU A 242 1.63 8.69 18.90
C LEU A 242 2.32 7.40 18.41
N ARG A 243 2.98 6.65 19.28
CA ARG A 243 3.61 5.37 18.91
C ARG A 243 2.60 4.39 18.30
N ALA A 244 1.35 4.40 18.76
CA ALA A 244 0.33 3.47 18.26
C ALA A 244 0.03 3.65 16.76
N PRO A 245 -0.34 4.85 16.24
CA PRO A 245 -0.53 5.02 14.80
C PRO A 245 0.76 4.81 14.01
N LEU A 246 1.94 5.15 14.56
CA LEU A 246 3.22 4.93 13.88
C LEU A 246 3.55 3.44 13.71
N LEU A 247 3.13 2.58 14.64
CA LEU A 247 3.24 1.12 14.49
C LEU A 247 2.33 0.61 13.37
N CYS A 248 1.09 1.09 13.27
CA CYS A 248 0.20 0.77 12.14
C CYS A 248 0.82 1.20 10.80
N LEU A 249 1.40 2.40 10.73
CA LEU A 249 2.09 2.87 9.53
C LEU A 249 3.32 2.01 9.18
N ALA A 250 4.03 1.45 10.16
CA ALA A 250 5.14 0.55 9.89
C ALA A 250 4.68 -0.75 9.21
N GLU A 251 3.53 -1.31 9.64
CA GLU A 251 2.90 -2.46 8.99
C GLU A 251 2.50 -2.16 7.54
N ALA A 252 1.85 -1.02 7.30
CA ALA A 252 1.42 -0.63 5.96
C ALA A 252 2.59 -0.32 5.01
N ARG A 253 3.63 0.37 5.49
CA ARG A 253 4.87 0.65 4.73
C ARG A 253 5.57 -0.62 4.27
N TYR A 254 5.54 -1.67 5.08
CA TYR A 254 6.11 -2.95 4.72
C TYR A 254 5.47 -3.51 3.43
N GLY A 255 4.15 -3.44 3.30
CA GLY A 255 3.44 -3.85 2.07
C GLY A 255 3.82 -3.02 0.84
N ILE A 256 4.15 -1.72 1.00
CA ILE A 256 4.62 -0.85 -0.09
C ILE A 256 5.96 -1.35 -0.66
N ILE A 257 6.87 -1.84 0.18
CA ILE A 257 8.19 -2.30 -0.24
C ILE A 257 8.09 -3.41 -1.30
N PHE A 258 7.15 -4.33 -1.14
CA PHE A 258 6.88 -5.39 -2.11
C PHE A 258 6.00 -4.89 -3.27
N GLY A 259 4.95 -4.16 -2.96
CA GLY A 259 4.01 -3.68 -3.96
C GLY A 259 4.68 -2.92 -5.10
N THR A 260 5.59 -2.01 -4.78
CA THR A 260 6.31 -1.22 -5.79
C THR A 260 7.18 -2.06 -6.71
N VAL A 261 7.71 -3.21 -6.25
CA VAL A 261 8.39 -4.16 -7.14
C VAL A 261 7.40 -4.79 -8.13
N GLY A 262 6.16 -5.03 -7.70
CA GLY A 262 5.08 -5.50 -8.59
C GLY A 262 4.77 -4.50 -9.71
N ALA A 263 4.59 -3.23 -9.37
CA ALA A 263 4.39 -2.16 -10.35
C ALA A 263 5.58 -2.03 -11.31
N ALA A 264 6.81 -2.11 -10.79
CA ALA A 264 8.03 -2.08 -11.60
C ALA A 264 8.12 -3.29 -12.54
N ARG A 265 7.74 -4.48 -12.08
CA ARG A 265 7.69 -5.72 -12.87
C ARG A 265 6.71 -5.58 -14.03
N ASP A 266 5.48 -5.13 -13.78
CA ASP A 266 4.49 -4.93 -14.86
C ASP A 266 4.98 -3.91 -15.89
N CYS A 267 5.56 -2.80 -15.46
CA CYS A 267 6.17 -1.81 -16.38
C CYS A 267 7.28 -2.43 -17.24
N PHE A 268 8.12 -3.27 -16.67
CA PHE A 268 9.18 -3.99 -17.39
C PHE A 268 8.58 -4.96 -18.41
N GLU A 269 7.67 -5.83 -17.98
CA GLU A 269 7.06 -6.87 -18.83
C GLU A 269 6.31 -6.26 -20.02
N VAL A 270 5.48 -5.23 -19.77
CA VAL A 270 4.71 -4.52 -20.80
C VAL A 270 5.65 -3.84 -21.80
N SER A 271 6.69 -3.16 -21.31
CA SER A 271 7.64 -2.46 -22.20
C SER A 271 8.51 -3.44 -22.99
N LEU A 272 8.86 -4.60 -22.45
CA LEU A 272 9.60 -5.64 -23.14
C LEU A 272 8.74 -6.27 -24.26
N ALA A 273 7.51 -6.63 -23.96
CA ALA A 273 6.56 -7.15 -24.94
C ALA A 273 6.35 -6.15 -26.10
N TYR A 274 6.17 -4.87 -25.78
CA TYR A 274 6.07 -3.81 -26.80
C TYR A 274 7.35 -3.70 -27.63
N ALA A 275 8.52 -3.66 -27.01
CA ALA A 275 9.81 -3.44 -27.69
C ALA A 275 10.20 -4.60 -28.60
N THR A 276 9.75 -5.83 -28.31
CA THR A 276 10.03 -7.01 -29.14
C THR A 276 9.14 -7.11 -30.37
N THR A 277 8.01 -6.43 -30.39
CA THR A 277 7.04 -6.43 -31.50
C THR A 277 7.06 -5.15 -32.33
N ARG A 278 7.35 -4.01 -31.70
CA ARG A 278 7.39 -2.70 -32.38
C ARG A 278 8.62 -2.59 -33.24
N GLU A 279 8.44 -2.41 -34.54
CA GLU A 279 9.53 -2.25 -35.51
C GLU A 279 9.80 -0.78 -35.82
N GLN A 280 11.08 -0.42 -35.87
CA GLN A 280 11.64 0.83 -36.37
C GLN A 280 13.08 0.57 -36.85
N PHE A 281 13.50 1.23 -37.95
CA PHE A 281 14.84 1.07 -38.52
C PHE A 281 15.22 -0.39 -38.77
N ASP A 282 14.41 -1.07 -39.55
CA ASP A 282 14.63 -2.47 -40.02
C ASP A 282 14.62 -3.55 -38.94
N GLY A 283 13.76 -3.40 -37.93
CA GLY A 283 13.52 -4.47 -36.95
C GLY A 283 12.94 -3.98 -35.62
N PRO A 284 12.76 -4.92 -34.67
CA PRO A 284 12.19 -4.59 -33.39
C PRO A 284 13.07 -3.60 -32.62
N ILE A 285 12.45 -2.64 -31.92
CA ILE A 285 13.20 -1.62 -31.17
C ILE A 285 14.05 -2.21 -30.04
N SER A 286 13.74 -3.44 -29.59
CA SER A 286 14.56 -4.19 -28.62
C SER A 286 15.96 -4.54 -29.12
N LYS A 287 16.24 -4.49 -30.44
CA LYS A 287 17.59 -4.73 -30.98
C LYS A 287 18.54 -3.55 -30.78
N HIS A 288 18.02 -2.35 -30.52
CA HIS A 288 18.85 -1.16 -30.39
C HIS A 288 19.54 -1.08 -29.03
N GLN A 289 20.82 -0.77 -29.02
CA GLN A 289 21.67 -0.76 -27.82
C GLN A 289 21.12 0.12 -26.68
N LEU A 290 20.57 1.31 -27.00
CA LEU A 290 20.00 2.19 -25.98
C LEU A 290 18.72 1.61 -25.33
N THR A 291 17.95 0.82 -26.08
CA THR A 291 16.79 0.11 -25.53
C THR A 291 17.22 -1.04 -24.64
N GLN A 292 18.24 -1.82 -25.08
CA GLN A 292 18.82 -2.90 -24.27
C GLN A 292 19.45 -2.39 -22.99
N ALA A 293 20.13 -1.24 -23.02
CA ALA A 293 20.70 -0.59 -21.84
C ALA A 293 19.60 -0.23 -20.80
N LYS A 294 18.45 0.29 -21.26
CA LYS A 294 17.30 0.54 -20.36
C LYS A 294 16.78 -0.74 -19.73
N PHE A 295 16.64 -1.83 -20.49
CA PHE A 295 16.19 -3.11 -19.93
C PHE A 295 17.20 -3.68 -18.92
N ALA A 296 18.50 -3.57 -19.18
CA ALA A 296 19.53 -4.01 -18.23
C ALA A 296 19.47 -3.23 -16.91
N ASP A 297 19.29 -1.90 -16.96
CA ASP A 297 19.12 -1.04 -15.79
C ASP A 297 17.85 -1.38 -15.02
N MET A 298 16.70 -1.48 -15.72
CA MET A 298 15.42 -1.86 -15.10
C MET A 298 15.49 -3.24 -14.44
N ALA A 299 16.07 -4.23 -15.11
CA ALA A 299 16.22 -5.58 -14.58
C ALA A 299 17.08 -5.61 -13.31
N THR A 300 18.16 -4.85 -13.29
CA THR A 300 19.05 -4.71 -12.11
C THR A 300 18.27 -4.10 -10.95
N LYS A 301 17.53 -3.01 -11.17
CA LYS A 301 16.72 -2.34 -10.15
C LYS A 301 15.61 -3.24 -9.58
N ILE A 302 14.88 -3.98 -10.44
CA ILE A 302 13.86 -4.94 -10.00
C ILE A 302 14.48 -6.01 -9.09
N THR A 303 15.58 -6.60 -9.54
CA THR A 303 16.26 -7.68 -8.80
C THR A 303 16.77 -7.21 -7.44
N THR A 304 17.47 -6.07 -7.39
CA THR A 304 18.00 -5.53 -6.13
C THR A 304 16.88 -5.10 -5.17
N SER A 305 15.80 -4.51 -5.68
CA SER A 305 14.62 -4.15 -4.89
C SER A 305 13.95 -5.38 -4.29
N MET A 306 13.85 -6.49 -5.07
CA MET A 306 13.26 -7.73 -4.57
C MET A 306 14.13 -8.40 -3.50
N LEU A 307 15.46 -8.43 -3.71
CA LEU A 307 16.39 -8.97 -2.70
C LEU A 307 16.33 -8.18 -1.39
N LEU A 308 16.23 -6.86 -1.46
CA LEU A 308 16.01 -6.02 -0.28
C LEU A 308 14.67 -6.34 0.40
N ALA A 309 13.59 -6.47 -0.37
CA ALA A 309 12.27 -6.81 0.16
C ALA A 309 12.28 -8.18 0.88
N TYR A 310 12.91 -9.19 0.29
CA TYR A 310 13.05 -10.52 0.89
C TYR A 310 13.86 -10.49 2.18
N HIS A 311 14.97 -9.75 2.21
CA HIS A 311 15.75 -9.58 3.43
C HIS A 311 14.95 -8.93 4.55
N LEU A 312 14.14 -7.93 4.22
CA LEU A 312 13.26 -7.29 5.20
C LEU A 312 12.12 -8.21 5.67
N ALA A 313 11.64 -9.11 4.80
CA ALA A 313 10.70 -10.15 5.21
C ALA A 313 11.33 -11.12 6.22
N ASP A 314 12.54 -11.62 5.93
CA ASP A 314 13.27 -12.50 6.85
C ASP A 314 13.46 -11.84 8.24
N LEU A 315 13.80 -10.55 8.26
CA LEU A 315 13.93 -9.78 9.51
C LEU A 315 12.60 -9.63 10.24
N LYS A 316 11.51 -9.42 9.51
CA LYS A 316 10.16 -9.27 10.08
C LYS A 316 9.65 -10.58 10.65
N ASP A 317 9.81 -11.69 9.95
CA ASP A 317 9.42 -13.04 10.41
C ASP A 317 10.24 -13.49 11.61
N ALA A 318 11.49 -13.02 11.73
CA ALA A 318 12.34 -13.23 12.89
C ALA A 318 12.10 -12.24 14.06
N ASP A 319 11.11 -11.34 13.95
CA ASP A 319 10.82 -10.26 14.92
C ASP A 319 12.04 -9.34 15.21
N LYS A 320 12.86 -9.11 14.18
CA LYS A 320 14.10 -8.30 14.25
C LYS A 320 14.05 -7.01 13.43
N ILE A 321 12.97 -6.80 12.68
CA ILE A 321 12.86 -5.62 11.81
C ILE A 321 12.72 -4.34 12.65
N LYS A 322 13.37 -3.28 12.18
CA LYS A 322 13.33 -1.95 12.81
C LYS A 322 12.67 -0.93 11.88
N PRO A 323 12.07 0.15 12.43
CA PRO A 323 11.40 1.19 11.62
C PRO A 323 12.30 1.83 10.55
N GLU A 324 13.58 2.07 10.86
CA GLU A 324 14.54 2.62 9.91
C GLU A 324 14.84 1.67 8.75
N GLN A 325 14.81 0.37 8.95
CA GLN A 325 14.97 -0.63 7.89
C GLN A 325 13.76 -0.64 6.94
N ILE A 326 12.54 -0.52 7.50
CA ILE A 326 11.31 -0.34 6.71
C ILE A 326 11.39 0.97 5.90
N SER A 327 11.88 2.06 6.52
CA SER A 327 12.11 3.33 5.84
C SER A 327 13.10 3.17 4.68
N MET A 328 14.20 2.43 4.86
CA MET A 328 15.18 2.14 3.80
C MET A 328 14.54 1.37 2.64
N GLY A 329 13.73 0.35 2.95
CA GLY A 329 13.03 -0.43 1.93
C GLY A 329 12.07 0.41 1.10
N LYS A 330 11.21 1.22 1.75
CA LYS A 330 10.29 2.10 1.04
C LYS A 330 11.06 3.16 0.23
N PHE A 331 12.04 3.83 0.84
CA PHE A 331 12.87 4.84 0.20
C PHE A 331 13.50 4.33 -1.11
N HIS A 332 14.13 3.15 -1.07
CA HIS A 332 14.81 2.57 -2.23
C HIS A 332 13.83 2.07 -3.28
N ASN A 333 12.88 1.21 -2.90
CA ASN A 333 12.04 0.49 -3.85
C ASN A 333 11.05 1.39 -4.59
N VAL A 334 10.48 2.41 -3.91
CA VAL A 334 9.59 3.37 -4.56
C VAL A 334 10.33 4.20 -5.61
N ASN A 335 11.54 4.68 -5.29
CA ASN A 335 12.35 5.45 -6.24
C ASN A 335 12.73 4.59 -7.45
N ALA A 336 13.21 3.37 -7.22
CA ALA A 336 13.55 2.43 -8.29
C ALA A 336 12.34 2.14 -9.20
N ALA A 337 11.15 1.91 -8.62
CA ALA A 337 9.93 1.65 -9.37
C ALA A 337 9.53 2.85 -10.24
N LEU A 338 9.64 4.07 -9.72
CA LEU A 338 9.32 5.29 -10.46
C LEU A 338 10.29 5.52 -11.63
N GLU A 339 11.58 5.29 -11.43
CA GLU A 339 12.59 5.34 -12.51
C GLU A 339 12.33 4.30 -13.60
N ILE A 340 11.94 3.08 -13.19
CA ILE A 340 11.56 2.00 -14.11
C ILE A 340 10.32 2.40 -14.91
N ALA A 341 9.27 2.91 -14.27
CA ALA A 341 8.05 3.35 -14.94
C ALA A 341 8.31 4.46 -15.97
N ARG A 342 9.17 5.43 -15.64
CA ARG A 342 9.60 6.49 -16.56
C ARG A 342 10.40 5.95 -17.76
N SER A 343 11.29 4.99 -17.54
CA SER A 343 12.06 4.32 -18.58
C SER A 343 11.15 3.51 -19.51
N ALA A 344 10.24 2.73 -18.95
CA ALA A 344 9.24 1.96 -19.68
C ALA A 344 8.34 2.85 -20.54
N ARG A 345 7.82 3.95 -19.95
CA ARG A 345 7.03 4.96 -20.69
C ARG A 345 7.82 5.52 -21.88
N SER A 346 9.12 5.80 -21.69
CA SER A 346 10.00 6.30 -22.75
C SER A 346 10.18 5.28 -23.89
N ILE A 347 10.24 3.98 -23.57
CA ILE A 347 10.36 2.90 -24.59
C ILE A 347 9.11 2.84 -25.46
N LEU A 348 7.91 3.03 -24.91
CA LEU A 348 6.65 3.03 -25.66
C LEU A 348 6.45 4.29 -26.52
N GLY A 349 7.25 5.34 -26.34
CA GLY A 349 7.08 6.58 -27.08
C GLY A 349 5.70 7.20 -26.88
N GLY A 350 4.99 7.51 -27.97
CA GLY A 350 3.63 8.08 -27.92
C GLY A 350 2.59 7.15 -27.28
N ALA A 351 2.69 5.85 -27.50
CA ALA A 351 1.80 4.87 -26.88
C ALA A 351 1.93 4.84 -25.36
N GLY A 352 3.09 5.24 -24.82
CA GLY A 352 3.37 5.23 -23.37
C GLY A 352 2.59 6.25 -22.53
N ILE A 353 1.75 7.10 -23.14
CA ILE A 353 0.89 8.07 -22.42
C ILE A 353 -0.59 7.73 -22.52
N THR A 354 -0.95 6.62 -23.14
CA THR A 354 -2.35 6.18 -23.33
C THR A 354 -2.77 5.18 -22.27
N SER A 355 -4.08 5.06 -22.05
CA SER A 355 -4.66 4.08 -21.13
C SER A 355 -4.65 2.63 -21.64
N GLU A 356 -4.27 2.41 -22.91
CA GLU A 356 -4.07 1.08 -23.48
C GLU A 356 -2.98 0.27 -22.74
N TYR A 357 -2.00 0.99 -22.17
CA TYR A 357 -0.90 0.41 -21.43
C TYR A 357 -0.93 0.85 -19.96
N SER A 358 -0.55 -0.06 -19.06
CA SER A 358 -0.54 0.18 -17.61
C SER A 358 0.51 1.21 -17.16
N ILE A 359 1.53 1.45 -17.95
CA ILE A 359 2.77 2.14 -17.55
C ILE A 359 2.53 3.55 -17.03
N PHE A 360 1.74 4.39 -17.74
CA PHE A 360 1.50 5.77 -17.29
C PHE A 360 0.63 5.80 -16.03
N ARG A 361 -0.27 4.85 -15.87
CA ARG A 361 -1.06 4.65 -14.65
C ARG A 361 -0.16 4.33 -13.47
N HIS A 362 0.77 3.36 -13.62
CA HIS A 362 1.76 3.06 -12.60
C HIS A 362 2.65 4.27 -12.29
N MET A 363 3.15 4.96 -13.31
CA MET A 363 3.98 6.16 -13.13
C MET A 363 3.23 7.23 -12.31
N SER A 364 1.97 7.51 -12.64
CA SER A 364 1.14 8.48 -11.91
C SER A 364 0.87 8.02 -10.47
N ASN A 365 0.58 6.73 -10.26
CA ASN A 365 0.32 6.17 -8.93
C ASN A 365 1.57 6.22 -8.05
N LEU A 366 2.73 5.91 -8.60
CA LEU A 366 4.01 5.90 -7.88
C LEU A 366 4.41 7.29 -7.36
N GLU A 367 4.00 8.39 -7.99
CA GLU A 367 4.17 9.75 -7.44
C GLU A 367 3.42 9.91 -6.09
N THR A 368 2.24 9.32 -5.95
CA THR A 368 1.55 9.29 -4.65
C THR A 368 2.21 8.31 -3.68
N VAL A 369 2.65 7.14 -4.16
CA VAL A 369 3.36 6.15 -3.33
C VAL A 369 4.66 6.75 -2.75
N LEU A 370 5.34 7.62 -3.52
CA LEU A 370 6.50 8.39 -3.04
C LEU A 370 6.13 9.33 -1.89
N THR A 371 4.90 9.85 -1.90
CA THR A 371 4.44 10.93 -1.01
C THR A 371 3.78 10.43 0.27
N TYR A 372 2.87 9.42 0.18
CA TYR A 372 2.07 8.99 1.33
C TYR A 372 2.83 8.03 2.26
N GLU A 373 2.27 7.81 3.47
CA GLU A 373 2.84 6.94 4.52
C GLU A 373 4.30 7.29 4.87
N GLY A 374 4.57 8.58 4.95
CA GLY A 374 5.90 9.16 5.05
C GLY A 374 6.44 9.51 3.68
N THR A 375 6.72 10.80 3.46
CA THR A 375 7.32 11.26 2.20
C THR A 375 8.72 10.70 2.03
N HIS A 376 9.21 10.76 0.81
CA HIS A 376 10.58 10.35 0.48
C HIS A 376 11.61 11.05 1.40
N GLU A 377 11.43 12.36 1.63
CA GLU A 377 12.27 13.18 2.51
C GLU A 377 12.18 12.74 3.98
N ILE A 378 10.98 12.39 4.47
CA ILE A 378 10.81 11.87 5.84
C ILE A 378 11.60 10.57 6.03
N HIS A 379 11.61 9.68 5.04
CA HIS A 379 12.43 8.47 5.11
C HIS A 379 13.93 8.76 5.05
N MET A 380 14.36 9.76 4.26
CA MET A 380 15.76 10.23 4.27
C MET A 380 16.16 10.75 5.67
N LEU A 381 15.30 11.54 6.31
CA LEU A 381 15.57 12.07 7.66
C LEU A 381 15.62 10.97 8.72
N VAL A 382 14.72 9.98 8.66
CA VAL A 382 14.74 8.79 9.54
C VAL A 382 16.07 8.03 9.38
N LEU A 383 16.50 7.78 8.15
CA LEU A 383 17.78 7.12 7.87
C LEU A 383 18.96 7.97 8.30
N GLY A 384 18.95 9.27 8.02
CA GLY A 384 19.99 10.20 8.44
C GLY A 384 20.18 10.19 9.95
N GLN A 385 19.09 10.24 10.71
CA GLN A 385 19.12 10.15 12.18
C GLN A 385 19.68 8.79 12.64
N ALA A 386 19.27 7.69 12.05
CA ALA A 386 19.74 6.35 12.42
C ALA A 386 21.24 6.19 12.18
N LEU A 387 21.77 6.78 11.10
CA LEU A 387 23.18 6.68 10.73
C LEU A 387 24.08 7.65 11.50
N THR A 388 23.61 8.85 11.81
CA THR A 388 24.42 9.89 12.46
C THR A 388 24.22 9.99 13.97
N GLY A 389 23.13 9.41 14.50
CA GLY A 389 22.71 9.59 15.89
C GLY A 389 22.11 10.97 16.20
N ILE A 390 21.97 11.86 15.21
CA ILE A 390 21.50 13.24 15.38
C ILE A 390 20.09 13.37 14.78
N ALA A 391 19.13 13.80 15.61
CA ALA A 391 17.76 14.02 15.15
C ALA A 391 17.69 15.20 14.18
N ALA A 392 17.10 14.97 13.01
CA ALA A 392 16.85 16.00 11.99
C ALA A 392 15.48 16.69 12.18
N PHE A 393 14.57 16.07 12.95
CA PHE A 393 13.28 16.65 13.33
C PHE A 393 13.44 17.48 14.60
N ARG A 394 12.82 18.65 14.61
CA ARG A 394 12.73 19.53 15.80
C ARG A 394 11.28 19.80 16.14
#